data_a819c325669a7cf6fba5f9ddb62f8a26
#
_entry.id   a819c325669a7cf6fba5f9ddb62f8a26
#
_cell.length_a   1.000
_cell.length_b   1.000
_cell.length_c   1.000
_cell.angle_alpha   90.00
_cell.angle_beta   90.00
_cell.angle_gamma   90.00
#
_symmetry.space_group_name_H-M   'P 1'
#
loop_
_entity.id
_entity.type
_entity.pdbx_description
1 polymer ?
#
loop_
_entity_poly.entity_id
_entity_poly.type
_entity_poly.pdbx_seq_one_letter_code
_entity_poly.pdbx_strand_id
1 'polypeptide(L)'
;MDEAKYKVLWIDDQPELVEGYQFWAGLRNIELIHRESWSDAIPVLEKEFNELTAIILDANCKYNTDDKALDEGFLGDVLQELKEWFGKRDRFIPWYILSAGTMSNFSIITNVVIGRERRERETDWGATIYLKTDFENQGENSPLFDSIRHVGDRQSNNIVLFRHRDVFKYMGVDALISDEARKIMLKALAVMYYPEENINYEFAGNPIRKVVEYMFKAALRKGLLTEDFLDKKGFVIIWDSMQYLCGMEPTNIPFRFGKRGTKKDYSDNESVLPTTCYYTFRGLLNYVNVDSHTLGEEDDSPYKIDAESKDLFFSYVLFLCHIITCFGKYVEQHPNVEENKAKRSSTAEKVSPKEPKATKPQVEFIKNDTASSFIGKVFPVINMSAFPTVGGCKIAKDLSLKVLQRVRIDEVIENTGKDAKQYPFIVTKVTIQE
;
A
#
# COMPACT_ATOMS: atom_id res chain seq x y z
N MET A 1 40.28 -6.70 -13.44
CA MET A 1 39.14 -7.66 -13.38
C MET A 1 38.09 -6.92 -12.62
N ASP A 2 36.94 -6.68 -13.24
CA ASP A 2 35.83 -6.11 -12.52
C ASP A 2 35.44 -7.06 -11.39
N GLU A 3 35.09 -6.50 -10.23
CA GLU A 3 34.66 -7.24 -9.05
C GLU A 3 33.44 -8.10 -9.42
N ALA A 4 33.38 -9.35 -8.98
CA ALA A 4 32.27 -10.24 -9.33
C ALA A 4 30.96 -9.64 -8.83
N LYS A 5 29.99 -9.46 -9.73
CA LYS A 5 28.71 -8.80 -9.43
C LYS A 5 27.75 -9.69 -8.67
N TYR A 6 27.82 -11.01 -8.86
CA TYR A 6 26.87 -11.97 -8.29
C TYR A 6 27.60 -13.01 -7.47
N LYS A 7 27.33 -13.10 -6.16
CA LYS A 7 27.86 -14.13 -5.28
C LYS A 7 26.89 -15.28 -5.14
N VAL A 8 27.34 -16.50 -5.37
CA VAL A 8 26.53 -17.71 -5.35
C VAL A 8 27.16 -18.73 -4.43
N LEU A 9 26.42 -19.14 -3.37
CA LEU A 9 26.81 -20.27 -2.54
C LEU A 9 26.41 -21.57 -3.24
N TRP A 10 27.37 -22.45 -3.49
CA TRP A 10 27.15 -23.75 -4.10
C TRP A 10 27.54 -24.87 -3.15
N ILE A 11 26.59 -25.72 -2.79
CA ILE A 11 26.76 -26.85 -1.88
C ILE A 11 26.71 -28.15 -2.69
N ASP A 12 27.86 -28.80 -2.81
CA ASP A 12 28.09 -30.01 -3.62
C ASP A 12 29.32 -30.74 -3.09
N ASP A 13 29.24 -32.03 -2.85
CA ASP A 13 30.35 -32.83 -2.32
C ASP A 13 31.40 -33.21 -3.39
N GLN A 14 31.28 -32.70 -4.61
CA GLN A 14 32.18 -32.93 -5.74
C GLN A 14 32.94 -31.64 -6.13
N PRO A 15 34.07 -31.32 -5.46
CA PRO A 15 34.80 -30.08 -5.71
C PRO A 15 35.32 -29.95 -7.15
N GLU A 16 35.73 -31.07 -7.77
CA GLU A 16 36.24 -31.05 -9.14
C GLU A 16 35.17 -30.61 -10.15
N LEU A 17 33.92 -30.93 -9.85
CA LEU A 17 32.78 -30.48 -10.69
C LEU A 17 32.66 -28.96 -10.65
N VAL A 18 32.71 -28.39 -9.45
CA VAL A 18 32.56 -26.95 -9.26
C VAL A 18 33.71 -26.16 -9.88
N GLU A 19 34.94 -26.65 -9.76
CA GLU A 19 36.13 -26.05 -10.39
C GLU A 19 35.94 -25.93 -11.91
N GLY A 20 35.39 -26.96 -12.55
CA GLY A 20 35.07 -26.96 -13.97
C GLY A 20 34.13 -25.84 -14.41
N TYR A 21 33.24 -25.40 -13.50
CA TYR A 21 32.27 -24.35 -13.81
C TYR A 21 32.69 -22.95 -13.41
N GLN A 22 33.76 -22.78 -12.61
CA GLN A 22 34.22 -21.45 -12.17
C GLN A 22 34.57 -20.54 -13.34
N PHE A 23 35.17 -21.09 -14.41
CA PHE A 23 35.48 -20.32 -15.61
C PHE A 23 34.21 -19.76 -16.28
N TRP A 24 33.19 -20.60 -16.48
CA TRP A 24 31.92 -20.20 -17.11
C TRP A 24 31.09 -19.25 -16.27
N ALA A 25 31.14 -19.42 -14.95
CA ALA A 25 30.54 -18.52 -13.98
C ALA A 25 31.23 -17.14 -14.04
N GLY A 26 32.57 -17.12 -14.06
CA GLY A 26 33.36 -15.90 -14.13
C GLY A 26 33.08 -15.07 -15.38
N LEU A 27 32.88 -15.69 -16.55
CA LEU A 27 32.46 -15.02 -17.79
C LEU A 27 31.10 -14.28 -17.65
N ARG A 28 30.33 -14.63 -16.65
CA ARG A 28 29.01 -14.02 -16.33
C ARG A 28 29.04 -13.14 -15.10
N ASN A 29 30.23 -12.78 -14.61
CA ASN A 29 30.43 -12.03 -13.37
C ASN A 29 29.82 -12.72 -12.14
N ILE A 30 29.80 -14.05 -12.12
CA ILE A 30 29.36 -14.88 -11.00
C ILE A 30 30.58 -15.40 -10.24
N GLU A 31 30.63 -15.15 -8.94
CA GLU A 31 31.57 -15.75 -7.98
C GLU A 31 30.91 -16.97 -7.34
N LEU A 32 31.50 -18.14 -7.50
CA LEU A 32 31.03 -19.37 -6.87
C LEU A 32 31.77 -19.58 -5.55
N ILE A 33 31.03 -19.60 -4.45
CA ILE A 33 31.50 -19.92 -3.11
C ILE A 33 31.12 -21.38 -2.85
N HIS A 34 32.07 -22.33 -3.09
CA HIS A 34 31.83 -23.74 -2.93
C HIS A 34 31.94 -24.20 -1.48
N ARG A 35 31.06 -25.15 -1.09
CA ARG A 35 31.13 -25.88 0.19
C ARG A 35 30.72 -27.34 -0.06
N GLU A 36 31.40 -28.27 0.60
CA GLU A 36 31.21 -29.70 0.40
C GLU A 36 30.07 -30.29 1.24
N SER A 37 29.54 -29.52 2.21
CA SER A 37 28.45 -29.93 3.09
C SER A 37 27.60 -28.74 3.50
N TRP A 38 26.39 -29.02 4.04
CA TRP A 38 25.56 -27.99 4.62
C TRP A 38 26.20 -27.33 5.83
N SER A 39 26.81 -28.12 6.72
CA SER A 39 27.49 -27.59 7.92
C SER A 39 28.61 -26.62 7.58
N ASP A 40 29.33 -26.84 6.46
CA ASP A 40 30.39 -25.92 5.98
C ASP A 40 29.79 -24.66 5.35
N ALA A 41 28.56 -24.73 4.87
CA ALA A 41 27.86 -23.60 4.26
C ALA A 41 27.29 -22.62 5.30
N ILE A 42 26.97 -23.07 6.52
CA ILE A 42 26.38 -22.24 7.59
C ILE A 42 27.27 -21.01 7.91
N PRO A 43 28.59 -21.10 8.11
CA PRO A 43 29.44 -19.93 8.38
C PRO A 43 29.41 -18.91 7.23
N VAL A 44 29.27 -19.35 5.97
CA VAL A 44 29.13 -18.46 4.81
C VAL A 44 27.80 -17.73 4.85
N LEU A 45 26.72 -18.47 5.14
CA LEU A 45 25.39 -17.89 5.33
C LEU A 45 25.37 -16.87 6.47
N GLU A 46 26.07 -17.14 7.58
CA GLU A 46 26.16 -16.20 8.69
C GLU A 46 26.83 -14.90 8.30
N LYS A 47 27.93 -14.98 7.58
CA LYS A 47 28.78 -13.84 7.24
C LYS A 47 28.28 -13.07 6.02
N GLU A 48 27.87 -13.77 4.96
CA GLU A 48 27.68 -13.19 3.63
C GLU A 48 26.20 -13.20 3.18
N PHE A 49 25.25 -13.54 4.05
CA PHE A 49 23.83 -13.66 3.71
C PHE A 49 23.28 -12.49 2.90
N ASN A 50 23.68 -11.26 3.25
CA ASN A 50 23.21 -10.07 2.58
C ASN A 50 23.84 -9.82 1.20
N GLU A 51 24.94 -10.48 0.89
CA GLU A 51 25.66 -10.35 -0.37
C GLU A 51 25.32 -11.46 -1.36
N LEU A 52 24.80 -12.61 -0.86
CA LEU A 52 24.48 -13.73 -1.71
C LEU A 52 23.33 -13.40 -2.68
N THR A 53 23.53 -13.69 -3.94
CA THR A 53 22.53 -13.58 -5.01
C THR A 53 21.69 -14.81 -5.14
N ALA A 54 22.29 -16.00 -5.00
CA ALA A 54 21.61 -17.28 -5.13
C ALA A 54 22.32 -18.37 -4.33
N ILE A 55 21.62 -19.49 -4.12
CA ILE A 55 22.15 -20.71 -3.54
C ILE A 55 21.92 -21.85 -4.53
N ILE A 56 22.95 -22.66 -4.81
CA ILE A 56 22.84 -23.89 -5.58
C ILE A 56 23.02 -25.06 -4.60
N LEU A 57 22.10 -26.02 -4.65
CA LEU A 57 22.10 -27.22 -3.83
C LEU A 57 22.24 -28.44 -4.73
N ASP A 58 23.22 -29.31 -4.46
CA ASP A 58 23.14 -30.65 -5.02
C ASP A 58 21.93 -31.39 -4.43
N ALA A 59 21.31 -32.19 -5.25
CA ALA A 59 20.14 -32.96 -4.84
C ALA A 59 20.47 -34.01 -3.75
N ASN A 60 21.70 -34.53 -3.75
CA ASN A 60 22.20 -35.52 -2.80
C ASN A 60 23.59 -35.06 -2.33
N CYS A 61 23.65 -34.44 -1.19
CA CYS A 61 24.89 -33.95 -0.62
C CYS A 61 25.03 -34.40 0.84
N LYS A 62 26.17 -34.12 1.45
CA LYS A 62 26.41 -34.36 2.87
C LYS A 62 25.76 -33.26 3.69
N TYR A 63 25.13 -33.65 4.80
CA TYR A 63 24.67 -32.67 5.78
C TYR A 63 25.83 -32.17 6.65
N ASN A 64 26.66 -33.10 7.20
CA ASN A 64 27.88 -32.76 7.91
C ASN A 64 29.11 -33.18 7.11
N THR A 65 30.21 -32.45 7.32
CA THR A 65 31.51 -32.70 6.66
C THR A 65 32.06 -34.10 6.92
N ASP A 66 31.83 -34.63 8.13
CA ASP A 66 32.31 -35.95 8.54
C ASP A 66 31.41 -37.11 8.09
N ASP A 67 30.26 -36.84 7.43
CA ASP A 67 29.34 -37.85 6.95
C ASP A 67 30.00 -38.72 5.86
N LYS A 68 29.97 -40.06 6.05
CA LYS A 68 30.55 -41.01 5.10
C LYS A 68 29.64 -41.35 3.92
N ALA A 69 28.37 -41.05 4.05
CA ALA A 69 27.35 -41.31 3.02
C ALA A 69 26.58 -40.03 2.72
N LEU A 70 26.02 -39.99 1.50
CA LEU A 70 25.09 -38.93 1.11
C LEU A 70 23.79 -39.11 1.88
N ASP A 71 23.17 -38.00 2.26
CA ASP A 71 21.93 -37.98 3.00
C ASP A 71 20.74 -37.89 2.03
N GLU A 72 19.90 -38.93 2.01
CA GLU A 72 18.68 -38.95 1.19
C GLU A 72 17.65 -37.89 1.63
N GLY A 73 17.71 -37.42 2.89
CA GLY A 73 16.89 -36.34 3.46
C GLY A 73 17.43 -34.93 3.22
N PHE A 74 18.68 -34.80 2.75
CA PHE A 74 19.44 -33.56 2.64
C PHE A 74 18.61 -32.36 2.16
N LEU A 75 17.97 -32.47 0.99
CA LEU A 75 17.18 -31.38 0.43
C LEU A 75 16.01 -30.94 1.33
N GLY A 76 15.33 -31.90 1.94
CA GLY A 76 14.18 -31.60 2.81
C GLY A 76 14.61 -30.78 4.03
N ASP A 77 15.66 -31.23 4.70
CA ASP A 77 16.17 -30.60 5.92
C ASP A 77 16.79 -29.24 5.61
N VAL A 78 17.63 -29.15 4.58
CA VAL A 78 18.26 -27.89 4.16
C VAL A 78 17.23 -26.85 3.72
N LEU A 79 16.22 -27.23 2.95
CA LEU A 79 15.17 -26.30 2.53
C LEU A 79 14.31 -25.79 3.70
N GLN A 80 14.08 -26.66 4.70
CA GLN A 80 13.39 -26.24 5.93
C GLN A 80 14.23 -25.23 6.72
N GLU A 81 15.52 -25.45 6.86
CA GLU A 81 16.42 -24.52 7.53
C GLU A 81 16.59 -23.21 6.77
N LEU A 82 16.74 -23.25 5.45
CA LEU A 82 16.78 -22.03 4.61
C LEU A 82 15.52 -21.18 4.80
N LYS A 83 14.36 -21.83 4.90
CA LYS A 83 13.10 -21.12 5.17
C LYS A 83 13.14 -20.39 6.51
N GLU A 84 13.71 -21.01 7.54
CA GLU A 84 13.93 -20.35 8.85
C GLU A 84 14.93 -19.20 8.76
N TRP A 85 16.02 -19.37 8.02
CA TRP A 85 17.00 -18.33 7.76
C TRP A 85 16.37 -17.11 7.09
N PHE A 86 15.57 -17.34 6.05
CA PHE A 86 14.87 -16.29 5.33
C PHE A 86 13.88 -15.55 6.24
N GLY A 87 13.15 -16.29 7.08
CA GLY A 87 12.21 -15.71 8.03
C GLY A 87 12.90 -14.88 9.10
N LYS A 88 13.99 -15.36 9.68
CA LYS A 88 14.75 -14.66 10.73
C LYS A 88 15.43 -13.38 10.21
N ARG A 89 15.86 -13.35 8.94
CA ARG A 89 16.60 -12.23 8.34
C ARG A 89 15.78 -11.34 7.42
N ASP A 90 14.49 -11.63 7.32
CA ASP A 90 13.52 -10.90 6.45
C ASP A 90 14.05 -10.66 5.03
N ARG A 91 14.75 -11.67 4.50
CA ARG A 91 15.32 -11.66 3.16
C ARG A 91 15.25 -13.04 2.55
N PHE A 92 14.74 -13.13 1.33
CA PHE A 92 14.75 -14.34 0.52
C PHE A 92 15.98 -14.34 -0.42
N ILE A 93 16.71 -15.49 -0.47
CA ILE A 93 17.74 -15.75 -1.45
C ILE A 93 17.20 -16.86 -2.37
N PRO A 94 17.10 -16.62 -3.70
CA PRO A 94 16.74 -17.64 -4.65
C PRO A 94 17.66 -18.85 -4.56
N TRP A 95 17.08 -20.05 -4.62
CA TRP A 95 17.84 -21.28 -4.58
C TRP A 95 17.48 -22.20 -5.74
N TYR A 96 18.44 -22.97 -6.18
CA TYR A 96 18.36 -23.87 -7.30
C TYR A 96 18.88 -25.24 -6.90
N ILE A 97 18.27 -26.29 -7.46
CA ILE A 97 18.72 -27.66 -7.26
C ILE A 97 19.44 -28.11 -8.52
N LEU A 98 20.64 -28.65 -8.35
CA LEU A 98 21.41 -29.28 -9.41
C LEU A 98 21.48 -30.78 -9.16
N SER A 99 21.10 -31.60 -10.13
CA SER A 99 20.99 -33.06 -9.97
C SER A 99 21.63 -33.83 -11.10
N ALA A 100 22.28 -34.94 -10.77
CA ALA A 100 22.76 -35.95 -11.74
C ALA A 100 21.68 -36.94 -12.17
N GLY A 101 20.55 -36.98 -11.44
CA GLY A 101 19.46 -37.95 -11.68
C GLY A 101 18.40 -37.46 -12.67
N THR A 102 17.53 -38.38 -13.09
CA THR A 102 16.38 -38.07 -13.92
C THR A 102 15.27 -37.40 -13.11
N MET A 103 14.54 -36.46 -13.70
CA MET A 103 13.43 -35.72 -13.06
C MET A 103 12.36 -36.61 -12.40
N SER A 104 12.24 -37.89 -12.82
CA SER A 104 11.28 -38.83 -12.24
C SER A 104 11.54 -39.21 -10.78
N ASN A 105 12.78 -39.15 -10.32
CA ASN A 105 13.14 -39.50 -8.95
C ASN A 105 12.84 -38.36 -7.94
N PHE A 106 12.59 -37.16 -8.42
CA PHE A 106 12.30 -35.98 -7.61
C PHE A 106 10.82 -35.74 -7.28
N SER A 107 9.92 -36.57 -7.85
CA SER A 107 8.48 -36.33 -7.79
C SER A 107 7.87 -36.32 -6.36
N ILE A 108 8.50 -37.00 -5.41
CA ILE A 108 7.98 -37.13 -4.05
C ILE A 108 8.40 -35.94 -3.18
N ILE A 109 9.66 -35.55 -3.23
CA ILE A 109 10.20 -34.42 -2.44
C ILE A 109 9.73 -33.07 -3.02
N THR A 110 9.70 -32.96 -4.34
CA THR A 110 9.27 -31.76 -5.07
C THR A 110 7.79 -31.45 -4.91
N ASN A 111 6.92 -32.46 -4.80
CA ASN A 111 5.49 -32.21 -4.70
C ASN A 111 5.03 -31.63 -3.35
N VAL A 112 5.71 -31.94 -2.26
CA VAL A 112 5.30 -31.50 -0.91
C VAL A 112 5.93 -30.16 -0.53
N VAL A 113 7.20 -29.94 -0.83
CA VAL A 113 7.95 -28.73 -0.42
C VAL A 113 7.91 -27.66 -1.52
N ILE A 114 8.03 -28.06 -2.78
CA ILE A 114 8.12 -27.15 -3.95
C ILE A 114 6.74 -26.83 -4.52
N GLY A 115 5.75 -27.66 -4.33
CA GLY A 115 4.43 -27.53 -4.97
C GLY A 115 3.65 -26.26 -4.58
N ARG A 116 3.86 -25.72 -3.41
CA ARG A 116 3.24 -24.45 -2.97
C ARG A 116 4.06 -23.24 -3.37
N GLU A 117 5.38 -23.31 -3.30
CA GLU A 117 6.29 -22.22 -3.63
C GLU A 117 6.56 -22.12 -5.14
N ARG A 118 6.39 -23.22 -5.89
CA ARG A 118 6.63 -23.30 -7.33
C ARG A 118 5.67 -22.42 -8.14
N ARG A 119 4.40 -22.32 -7.76
CA ARG A 119 3.41 -21.49 -8.47
C ARG A 119 3.68 -19.99 -8.37
N GLU A 120 4.33 -19.57 -7.31
CA GLU A 120 4.71 -18.17 -7.10
C GLU A 120 6.04 -17.81 -7.78
N ARG A 121 6.87 -18.82 -8.12
CA ARG A 121 8.24 -18.66 -8.63
C ARG A 121 8.39 -18.84 -10.14
N GLU A 122 7.56 -19.67 -10.77
CA GLU A 122 7.74 -20.08 -12.18
C GLU A 122 7.74 -18.92 -13.19
N THR A 123 7.26 -17.75 -12.80
CA THR A 123 7.19 -16.59 -13.68
C THR A 123 8.41 -15.68 -13.64
N ASP A 124 9.18 -15.66 -12.53
CA ASP A 124 10.21 -14.63 -12.34
C ASP A 124 11.66 -15.18 -12.26
N TRP A 125 11.90 -16.47 -11.93
CA TRP A 125 13.26 -16.94 -11.55
C TRP A 125 13.80 -18.11 -12.36
N GLY A 126 13.12 -18.54 -13.41
CA GLY A 126 13.49 -19.72 -14.20
C GLY A 126 13.12 -21.04 -13.54
N ALA A 127 13.62 -22.16 -14.08
CA ALA A 127 13.42 -23.48 -13.50
C ALA A 127 14.11 -23.56 -12.13
N THR A 128 13.52 -24.31 -11.18
CA THR A 128 14.12 -24.52 -9.87
C THR A 128 15.11 -25.66 -9.86
N ILE A 129 14.96 -26.62 -10.79
CA ILE A 129 15.78 -27.85 -10.90
C ILE A 129 16.48 -27.86 -12.25
N TYR A 130 17.78 -28.11 -12.22
CA TYR A 130 18.65 -28.25 -13.38
C TYR A 130 19.35 -29.60 -13.33
N LEU A 131 19.63 -30.19 -14.48
CA LEU A 131 20.38 -31.44 -14.57
C LEU A 131 21.88 -31.14 -14.72
N LYS A 132 22.76 -31.89 -14.02
CA LYS A 132 24.23 -31.81 -14.19
C LYS A 132 24.62 -32.13 -15.66
N THR A 133 23.90 -33.02 -16.31
CA THR A 133 24.11 -33.38 -17.75
C THR A 133 23.85 -32.22 -18.71
N ASP A 134 22.96 -31.30 -18.37
CA ASP A 134 22.71 -30.09 -19.17
C ASP A 134 23.87 -29.11 -19.13
N PHE A 135 24.68 -29.19 -18.07
CA PHE A 135 25.88 -28.40 -17.90
C PHE A 135 27.07 -28.95 -18.70
N GLU A 136 27.27 -30.27 -18.70
CA GLU A 136 28.43 -30.89 -19.34
C GLU A 136 28.48 -30.62 -20.86
N ASN A 137 27.31 -30.40 -21.48
CA ASN A 137 27.19 -30.13 -22.89
C ASN A 137 27.02 -28.65 -23.28
N GLN A 138 26.83 -27.72 -22.33
CA GLN A 138 26.41 -26.33 -22.58
C GLN A 138 27.15 -25.30 -21.76
N GLY A 139 28.42 -25.51 -21.39
CA GLY A 139 29.18 -24.58 -20.56
C GLY A 139 29.09 -23.11 -20.99
N GLU A 140 29.07 -22.84 -22.31
CA GLU A 140 28.89 -21.51 -22.88
C GLU A 140 27.44 -20.99 -22.74
N ASN A 141 26.44 -21.87 -22.68
CA ASN A 141 25.02 -21.55 -22.62
C ASN A 141 24.32 -22.19 -21.39
N SER A 142 24.85 -21.97 -20.19
CA SER A 142 24.23 -22.52 -18.97
C SER A 142 22.93 -21.81 -18.60
N PRO A 143 21.76 -22.47 -18.73
CA PRO A 143 20.47 -21.86 -18.35
C PRO A 143 20.40 -21.49 -16.87
N LEU A 144 21.12 -22.25 -15.99
CA LEU A 144 21.18 -21.95 -14.55
C LEU A 144 21.91 -20.61 -14.30
N PHE A 145 23.07 -20.40 -14.90
CA PHE A 145 23.81 -19.14 -14.72
C PHE A 145 23.08 -17.95 -15.35
N ASP A 146 22.36 -18.14 -16.43
CA ASP A 146 21.52 -17.10 -17.02
C ASP A 146 20.32 -16.76 -16.11
N SER A 147 19.72 -17.76 -15.46
CA SER A 147 18.68 -17.55 -14.44
C SER A 147 19.23 -16.80 -13.22
N ILE A 148 20.42 -17.17 -12.75
CA ILE A 148 21.07 -16.48 -11.62
C ILE A 148 21.36 -15.01 -11.96
N ARG A 149 21.87 -14.72 -13.14
CA ARG A 149 22.08 -13.33 -13.59
C ARG A 149 20.77 -12.56 -13.66
N HIS A 150 19.75 -13.14 -14.26
CA HIS A 150 18.44 -12.52 -14.36
C HIS A 150 17.84 -12.18 -13.00
N VAL A 151 18.01 -13.07 -12.02
CA VAL A 151 17.59 -12.84 -10.63
C VAL A 151 18.47 -11.79 -9.98
N GLY A 152 19.79 -11.84 -10.19
CA GLY A 152 20.74 -10.88 -9.66
C GLY A 152 20.47 -9.46 -10.14
N ASP A 153 20.16 -9.28 -11.42
CA ASP A 153 19.78 -7.98 -11.97
C ASP A 153 18.46 -7.44 -11.42
N ARG A 154 17.65 -8.30 -10.84
CA ARG A 154 16.36 -7.96 -10.22
C ARG A 154 16.34 -8.16 -8.70
N GLN A 155 17.50 -8.31 -8.08
CA GLN A 155 17.61 -8.64 -6.66
C GLN A 155 16.88 -7.63 -5.76
N SER A 156 16.94 -6.33 -6.10
CA SER A 156 16.19 -5.28 -5.40
C SER A 156 14.69 -5.56 -5.39
N ASN A 157 14.13 -5.92 -6.54
CA ASN A 157 12.71 -6.24 -6.67
C ASN A 157 12.33 -7.48 -5.85
N ASN A 158 13.17 -8.50 -5.85
CA ASN A 158 12.91 -9.74 -5.12
C ASN A 158 12.91 -9.53 -3.60
N ILE A 159 13.81 -8.71 -3.09
CA ILE A 159 13.83 -8.34 -1.66
C ILE A 159 12.58 -7.55 -1.30
N VAL A 160 12.18 -6.59 -2.13
CA VAL A 160 10.96 -5.81 -1.91
C VAL A 160 9.72 -6.71 -1.92
N LEU A 161 9.61 -7.61 -2.89
CA LEU A 161 8.50 -8.56 -2.99
C LEU A 161 8.42 -9.47 -1.77
N PHE A 162 9.56 -9.94 -1.27
CA PHE A 162 9.61 -10.78 -0.08
C PHE A 162 9.20 -10.01 1.19
N ARG A 163 9.78 -8.83 1.41
CA ARG A 163 9.49 -8.00 2.61
C ARG A 163 8.05 -7.52 2.65
N HIS A 164 7.48 -7.24 1.49
CA HIS A 164 6.11 -6.73 1.35
C HIS A 164 5.14 -7.76 0.74
N ARG A 165 5.42 -9.08 0.91
CA ARG A 165 4.60 -10.17 0.36
C ARG A 165 3.11 -10.05 0.69
N ASP A 166 2.78 -9.52 1.87
CA ASP A 166 1.39 -9.34 2.30
C ASP A 166 0.65 -8.28 1.48
N VAL A 167 1.36 -7.34 0.88
CA VAL A 167 0.81 -6.34 -0.03
C VAL A 167 0.73 -6.91 -1.45
N PHE A 168 1.85 -7.48 -1.92
CA PHE A 168 1.98 -7.93 -3.30
C PHE A 168 1.13 -9.16 -3.64
N LYS A 169 0.67 -9.94 -2.64
CA LYS A 169 -0.32 -11.00 -2.88
C LYS A 169 -1.66 -10.46 -3.43
N TYR A 170 -1.95 -9.17 -3.22
CA TYR A 170 -3.16 -8.52 -3.73
C TYR A 170 -2.93 -7.77 -5.05
N MET A 171 -1.69 -7.72 -5.56
CA MET A 171 -1.32 -6.91 -6.71
C MET A 171 -0.65 -7.75 -7.79
N GLY A 172 -1.10 -7.64 -9.04
CA GLY A 172 -0.50 -8.37 -10.16
C GLY A 172 -1.49 -8.68 -11.28
N VAL A 173 -1.06 -9.53 -12.22
CA VAL A 173 -1.91 -10.09 -13.26
C VAL A 173 -2.94 -11.00 -12.57
N ASP A 174 -4.23 -10.85 -12.89
CA ASP A 174 -5.34 -11.58 -12.29
C ASP A 174 -5.53 -11.41 -10.77
N ALA A 175 -4.75 -10.52 -10.13
CA ALA A 175 -4.91 -10.18 -8.73
C ALA A 175 -6.04 -9.14 -8.50
N LEU A 176 -6.30 -8.83 -7.24
CA LEU A 176 -7.30 -7.84 -6.84
C LEU A 176 -7.01 -6.45 -7.43
N ILE A 177 -5.76 -6.03 -7.38
CA ILE A 177 -5.27 -4.74 -7.90
C ILE A 177 -4.31 -5.03 -9.07
N SER A 178 -4.34 -4.19 -10.10
CA SER A 178 -3.65 -4.43 -11.37
C SER A 178 -2.13 -4.54 -11.27
N ASP A 179 -1.52 -5.15 -12.29
CA ASP A 179 -0.06 -5.29 -12.42
C ASP A 179 0.64 -3.94 -12.61
N GLU A 180 -0.03 -2.95 -13.21
CA GLU A 180 0.50 -1.58 -13.31
C GLU A 180 0.70 -0.95 -11.92
N ALA A 181 -0.26 -1.14 -11.02
CA ALA A 181 -0.13 -0.69 -9.64
C ALA A 181 0.99 -1.44 -8.91
N ARG A 182 1.15 -2.76 -9.16
CA ARG A 182 2.25 -3.57 -8.64
C ARG A 182 3.60 -3.00 -9.06
N LYS A 183 3.79 -2.68 -10.35
CA LYS A 183 5.03 -2.11 -10.87
C LYS A 183 5.37 -0.77 -10.23
N ILE A 184 4.37 0.09 -10.02
CA ILE A 184 4.56 1.38 -9.34
C ILE A 184 5.00 1.18 -7.89
N MET A 185 4.29 0.34 -7.14
CA MET A 185 4.63 0.07 -5.74
C MET A 185 6.01 -0.58 -5.59
N LEU A 186 6.33 -1.52 -6.50
CA LEU A 186 7.63 -2.18 -6.51
C LEU A 186 8.76 -1.16 -6.69
N LYS A 187 8.63 -0.25 -7.66
CA LYS A 187 9.60 0.82 -7.88
C LYS A 187 9.70 1.77 -6.68
N ALA A 188 8.57 2.20 -6.12
CA ALA A 188 8.54 3.11 -4.97
C ALA A 188 9.22 2.50 -3.73
N LEU A 189 9.00 1.20 -3.47
CA LEU A 189 9.62 0.49 -2.37
C LEU A 189 11.09 0.14 -2.64
N ALA A 190 11.47 -0.17 -3.91
CA ALA A 190 12.85 -0.48 -4.27
C ALA A 190 13.78 0.68 -3.91
N VAL A 191 13.40 1.91 -4.19
CA VAL A 191 14.20 3.11 -3.83
C VAL A 191 14.41 3.27 -2.33
N MET A 192 13.46 2.81 -1.53
CA MET A 192 13.58 2.85 -0.06
C MET A 192 14.72 1.94 0.43
N TYR A 193 14.92 0.79 -0.23
CA TYR A 193 15.95 -0.19 0.13
C TYR A 193 17.26 -0.01 -0.65
N TYR A 194 17.18 0.60 -1.83
CA TYR A 194 18.30 0.80 -2.75
C TYR A 194 18.33 2.25 -3.22
N PRO A 195 18.93 3.14 -2.41
CA PRO A 195 18.92 4.59 -2.66
C PRO A 195 19.71 5.03 -3.91
N GLU A 196 20.41 4.11 -4.58
CA GLU A 196 21.10 4.37 -5.86
C GLU A 196 20.13 4.57 -7.03
N GLU A 197 18.88 4.11 -6.92
CA GLU A 197 17.84 4.43 -7.88
C GLU A 197 17.39 5.88 -7.67
N ASN A 198 17.79 6.77 -8.56
CA ASN A 198 17.36 8.18 -8.55
C ASN A 198 15.85 8.27 -8.78
N ILE A 199 15.12 8.68 -7.75
CA ILE A 199 13.73 9.14 -7.89
C ILE A 199 13.72 10.66 -7.67
N ASN A 200 13.07 11.35 -8.59
CA ASN A 200 12.65 12.71 -8.33
C ASN A 200 11.37 12.64 -7.48
N TYR A 201 11.50 12.92 -6.17
CA TYR A 201 10.40 12.85 -5.21
C TYR A 201 9.30 13.87 -5.49
N GLU A 202 9.62 14.97 -6.13
CA GLU A 202 8.68 16.00 -6.57
C GLU A 202 7.62 15.44 -7.52
N PHE A 203 7.99 14.48 -8.39
CA PHE A 203 7.06 13.84 -9.33
C PHE A 203 6.59 12.45 -8.88
N ALA A 204 7.00 12.01 -7.70
CA ALA A 204 6.67 10.67 -7.22
C ALA A 204 5.22 10.53 -6.75
N GLY A 205 4.54 11.62 -6.44
CA GLY A 205 3.15 11.64 -5.99
C GLY A 205 2.15 11.12 -7.03
N ASN A 206 2.29 11.52 -8.29
CA ASN A 206 1.38 11.10 -9.37
C ASN A 206 1.33 9.58 -9.60
N PRO A 207 2.43 8.83 -9.65
CA PRO A 207 2.39 7.37 -9.70
C PRO A 207 1.67 6.76 -8.49
N ILE A 208 1.92 7.24 -7.27
CA ILE A 208 1.28 6.74 -6.05
C ILE A 208 -0.23 7.01 -6.09
N ARG A 209 -0.67 8.16 -6.58
CA ARG A 209 -2.09 8.46 -6.81
C ARG A 209 -2.75 7.41 -7.72
N LYS A 210 -2.08 6.99 -8.81
CA LYS A 210 -2.59 5.94 -9.70
C LYS A 210 -2.80 4.61 -8.96
N VAL A 211 -1.95 4.25 -8.01
CA VAL A 211 -2.14 3.04 -7.19
C VAL A 211 -3.44 3.14 -6.39
N VAL A 212 -3.72 4.29 -5.79
CA VAL A 212 -4.99 4.54 -5.08
C VAL A 212 -6.18 4.41 -6.02
N GLU A 213 -6.10 4.98 -7.23
CA GLU A 213 -7.16 4.87 -8.25
C GLU A 213 -7.41 3.41 -8.67
N TYR A 214 -6.36 2.61 -8.85
CA TYR A 214 -6.49 1.17 -9.14
C TYR A 214 -7.14 0.40 -8.00
N MET A 215 -6.81 0.74 -6.75
CA MET A 215 -7.46 0.14 -5.57
C MET A 215 -8.96 0.48 -5.53
N PHE A 216 -9.35 1.73 -5.80
CA PHE A 216 -10.77 2.11 -5.83
C PHE A 216 -11.52 1.51 -7.02
N LYS A 217 -10.88 1.35 -8.18
CA LYS A 217 -11.43 0.56 -9.29
C LYS A 217 -11.65 -0.90 -8.89
N ALA A 218 -10.75 -1.47 -8.10
CA ALA A 218 -10.96 -2.81 -7.54
C ALA A 218 -12.14 -2.83 -6.55
N ALA A 219 -12.31 -1.80 -5.73
CA ALA A 219 -13.44 -1.67 -4.82
C ALA A 219 -14.78 -1.61 -5.57
N LEU A 220 -14.84 -0.88 -6.69
CA LEU A 220 -16.01 -0.88 -7.59
C LEU A 220 -16.30 -2.28 -8.14
N ARG A 221 -15.28 -2.97 -8.68
CA ARG A 221 -15.46 -4.35 -9.21
C ARG A 221 -15.93 -5.34 -8.15
N LYS A 222 -15.54 -5.13 -6.89
CA LYS A 222 -15.95 -5.97 -5.74
C LYS A 222 -17.24 -5.53 -5.08
N GLY A 223 -17.95 -4.54 -5.65
CA GLY A 223 -19.20 -4.04 -5.12
C GLY A 223 -19.08 -3.28 -3.79
N LEU A 224 -17.88 -2.85 -3.43
CA LEU A 224 -17.60 -2.10 -2.20
C LEU A 224 -17.76 -0.58 -2.39
N LEU A 225 -17.78 -0.13 -3.63
CA LEU A 225 -18.21 1.20 -4.06
C LEU A 225 -19.33 1.03 -5.11
N THR A 226 -20.24 2.00 -5.18
CA THR A 226 -21.29 2.06 -6.19
C THR A 226 -20.91 3.00 -7.34
N GLU A 227 -21.66 3.00 -8.43
CA GLU A 227 -21.47 3.92 -9.56
C GLU A 227 -21.59 5.40 -9.16
N ASP A 228 -22.23 5.68 -8.03
CA ASP A 228 -22.32 7.04 -7.46
C ASP A 228 -20.93 7.65 -7.19
N PHE A 229 -19.91 6.81 -7.02
CA PHE A 229 -18.51 7.21 -6.80
C PHE A 229 -17.74 7.46 -8.10
N LEU A 230 -18.42 7.45 -9.25
CA LEU A 230 -17.86 7.84 -10.54
C LEU A 230 -18.27 9.26 -10.89
N ASP A 231 -17.38 10.02 -11.49
CA ASP A 231 -17.72 11.29 -12.08
C ASP A 231 -18.46 11.11 -13.43
N LYS A 232 -18.86 12.21 -14.07
CA LYS A 232 -19.56 12.18 -15.35
C LYS A 232 -18.75 11.56 -16.50
N LYS A 233 -17.42 11.46 -16.36
CA LYS A 233 -16.51 10.87 -17.32
C LYS A 233 -16.15 9.41 -16.99
N GLY A 234 -16.71 8.86 -15.91
CA GLY A 234 -16.44 7.50 -15.42
C GLY A 234 -15.16 7.36 -14.62
N PHE A 235 -14.54 8.45 -14.17
CA PHE A 235 -13.39 8.41 -13.26
C PHE A 235 -13.86 8.32 -11.81
N VAL A 236 -13.07 7.60 -10.99
CA VAL A 236 -13.36 7.47 -9.57
C VAL A 236 -13.19 8.81 -8.85
N ILE A 237 -14.18 9.19 -8.06
CA ILE A 237 -14.11 10.36 -7.17
C ILE A 237 -13.31 9.96 -5.94
N ILE A 238 -11.99 10.18 -6.00
CA ILE A 238 -11.02 9.65 -5.04
C ILE A 238 -11.35 10.06 -3.61
N TRP A 239 -11.65 11.33 -3.39
CA TRP A 239 -11.89 11.88 -2.04
C TRP A 239 -13.11 11.26 -1.36
N ASP A 240 -14.25 11.26 -2.04
CA ASP A 240 -15.48 10.68 -1.51
C ASP A 240 -15.37 9.17 -1.34
N SER A 241 -14.65 8.49 -2.26
CA SER A 241 -14.38 7.05 -2.16
C SER A 241 -13.56 6.72 -0.91
N MET A 242 -12.51 7.50 -0.62
CA MET A 242 -11.69 7.34 0.57
C MET A 242 -12.52 7.53 1.85
N GLN A 243 -13.32 8.62 1.91
CA GLN A 243 -14.18 8.88 3.05
C GLN A 243 -15.12 7.69 3.30
N TYR A 244 -15.82 7.25 2.27
CA TYR A 244 -16.77 6.16 2.36
C TYR A 244 -16.14 4.83 2.78
N LEU A 245 -15.02 4.44 2.18
CA LEU A 245 -14.33 3.20 2.54
C LEU A 245 -13.80 3.22 3.98
N CYS A 246 -13.47 4.40 4.52
CA CYS A 246 -13.10 4.60 5.92
C CYS A 246 -14.30 4.77 6.87
N GLY A 247 -15.53 4.54 6.42
CA GLY A 247 -16.73 4.67 7.25
C GLY A 247 -17.14 6.13 7.55
N MET A 248 -16.62 7.08 6.77
CA MET A 248 -16.96 8.50 6.90
C MET A 248 -18.02 8.89 5.88
N GLU A 249 -18.83 9.90 6.21
CA GLU A 249 -19.82 10.45 5.27
C GLU A 249 -19.11 11.16 4.09
N PRO A 250 -19.39 10.77 2.82
CA PRO A 250 -18.83 11.45 1.66
C PRO A 250 -19.29 12.91 1.59
N THR A 251 -18.40 13.82 1.20
CA THR A 251 -18.68 15.25 1.22
C THR A 251 -19.52 15.70 0.03
N ASN A 252 -19.26 15.18 -1.18
CA ASN A 252 -19.79 15.70 -2.42
C ASN A 252 -20.91 14.84 -3.04
N ILE A 253 -20.93 13.54 -2.80
CA ILE A 253 -21.87 12.59 -3.41
C ILE A 253 -23.33 12.91 -3.07
N PRO A 254 -23.74 13.24 -1.83
CA PRO A 254 -25.12 13.57 -1.50
C PRO A 254 -25.70 14.77 -2.28
N PHE A 255 -24.83 15.70 -2.65
CA PHE A 255 -25.22 16.89 -3.42
C PHE A 255 -25.30 16.66 -4.94
N ARG A 256 -24.65 15.62 -5.45
CA ARG A 256 -24.61 15.31 -6.89
C ARG A 256 -25.78 14.44 -7.34
N PHE A 257 -26.28 13.55 -6.49
CA PHE A 257 -27.19 12.48 -6.88
C PHE A 257 -28.58 12.52 -6.24
N GLY A 258 -28.84 13.46 -5.32
CA GLY A 258 -30.15 13.60 -4.69
C GLY A 258 -30.95 14.77 -5.23
N LYS A 259 -32.26 14.60 -5.45
CA LYS A 259 -33.16 15.73 -5.37
C LYS A 259 -32.96 16.36 -4.00
N ARG A 260 -32.85 17.70 -3.93
CA ARG A 260 -32.71 18.46 -2.68
C ARG A 260 -33.67 17.89 -1.63
N GLY A 261 -33.16 17.23 -0.61
CA GLY A 261 -33.97 16.63 0.47
C GLY A 261 -33.91 15.10 0.60
N THR A 262 -33.29 14.37 -0.35
CA THR A 262 -33.02 12.93 -0.17
C THR A 262 -31.56 12.71 0.13
N LYS A 263 -31.21 12.78 1.40
CA LYS A 263 -29.88 12.41 1.91
C LYS A 263 -29.81 10.88 1.86
N LYS A 264 -28.92 10.31 1.03
CA LYS A 264 -28.53 8.92 1.19
C LYS A 264 -27.87 8.80 2.56
N ASP A 265 -28.38 7.95 3.42
CA ASP A 265 -27.80 7.73 4.73
C ASP A 265 -26.68 6.71 4.60
N TYR A 266 -25.43 7.19 4.63
CA TYR A 266 -24.23 6.35 4.65
C TYR A 266 -23.79 6.01 6.09
N SER A 267 -24.55 6.43 7.10
CA SER A 267 -24.19 6.28 8.52
C SER A 267 -24.11 4.83 8.99
N ASP A 268 -24.83 3.91 8.32
CA ASP A 268 -24.85 2.48 8.64
C ASP A 268 -23.84 1.66 7.78
N ASN A 269 -22.88 2.35 7.17
CA ASN A 269 -21.89 1.69 6.34
C ASN A 269 -20.86 0.95 7.20
N GLU A 270 -20.72 -0.36 6.97
CA GLU A 270 -19.60 -1.13 7.50
C GLU A 270 -18.32 -0.65 6.82
N SER A 271 -17.37 -0.13 7.60
CA SER A 271 -16.13 0.40 7.05
C SER A 271 -15.28 -0.72 6.44
N VAL A 272 -14.80 -0.50 5.21
CA VAL A 272 -13.90 -1.43 4.51
C VAL A 272 -12.47 -1.26 5.01
N LEU A 273 -12.11 -0.03 5.32
CA LEU A 273 -10.82 0.33 5.90
C LEU A 273 -11.03 0.78 7.35
N PRO A 274 -10.06 0.53 8.23
CA PRO A 274 -10.13 1.04 9.60
C PRO A 274 -10.39 2.56 9.60
N THR A 275 -11.34 3.02 10.40
CA THR A 275 -11.68 4.46 10.50
C THR A 275 -10.47 5.29 10.92
N THR A 276 -9.54 4.71 11.69
CA THR A 276 -8.26 5.32 12.07
C THR A 276 -7.37 5.67 10.88
N CYS A 277 -7.54 4.99 9.75
CA CYS A 277 -6.80 5.27 8.52
C CYS A 277 -7.21 6.60 7.85
N TYR A 278 -8.39 7.13 8.19
CA TYR A 278 -8.96 8.30 7.50
C TYR A 278 -7.99 9.50 7.44
N TYR A 279 -7.45 9.92 8.58
CA TYR A 279 -6.62 11.13 8.63
C TYR A 279 -5.29 10.96 7.89
N THR A 280 -4.65 9.79 8.01
CA THR A 280 -3.39 9.51 7.31
C THR A 280 -3.64 9.35 5.82
N PHE A 281 -4.76 8.72 5.43
CA PHE A 281 -5.13 8.61 4.01
C PHE A 281 -5.45 9.99 3.41
N ARG A 282 -6.09 10.85 4.18
CA ARG A 282 -6.30 12.25 3.81
C ARG A 282 -4.97 12.98 3.58
N GLY A 283 -3.99 12.78 4.47
CA GLY A 283 -2.64 13.32 4.30
C GLY A 283 -1.96 12.81 3.04
N LEU A 284 -2.02 11.50 2.77
CA LEU A 284 -1.53 10.90 1.53
C LEU A 284 -2.16 11.53 0.29
N LEU A 285 -3.49 11.68 0.27
CA LEU A 285 -4.18 12.28 -0.88
C LEU A 285 -3.82 13.75 -1.10
N ASN A 286 -3.65 14.51 -0.02
CA ASN A 286 -3.15 15.89 -0.12
C ASN A 286 -1.75 15.91 -0.72
N TYR A 287 -0.83 15.05 -0.23
CA TYR A 287 0.53 14.93 -0.74
C TYR A 287 0.57 14.63 -2.24
N VAL A 288 -0.15 13.58 -2.69
CA VAL A 288 -0.15 13.17 -4.11
C VAL A 288 -0.93 14.12 -5.03
N ASN A 289 -1.75 15.03 -4.50
CA ASN A 289 -2.48 16.02 -5.28
C ASN A 289 -1.67 17.29 -5.54
N VAL A 290 -0.62 17.58 -4.76
CA VAL A 290 0.25 18.74 -4.99
C VAL A 290 0.80 18.73 -6.41
N ASP A 291 1.25 17.57 -6.90
CA ASP A 291 1.83 17.43 -8.24
C ASP A 291 0.81 17.41 -9.37
N SER A 292 -0.49 17.15 -9.07
CA SER A 292 -1.52 17.01 -10.10
C SER A 292 -2.18 18.33 -10.50
N HIS A 293 -1.97 19.38 -9.72
CA HIS A 293 -2.38 20.74 -10.04
C HIS A 293 -1.14 21.54 -10.32
N THR A 294 -1.02 22.10 -11.51
CA THR A 294 -0.10 23.20 -11.80
C THR A 294 -0.49 24.36 -10.87
N LEU A 295 0.10 24.35 -9.68
CA LEU A 295 0.01 25.48 -8.77
C LEU A 295 0.72 26.63 -9.48
N GLY A 296 0.02 27.75 -9.70
CA GLY A 296 0.65 28.96 -10.24
C GLY A 296 1.86 29.31 -9.39
N GLU A 297 2.83 30.01 -9.97
CA GLU A 297 4.09 30.43 -9.31
C GLU A 297 3.88 31.17 -7.97
N GLU A 298 2.65 31.59 -7.65
CA GLU A 298 2.28 32.35 -6.45
C GLU A 298 1.64 31.51 -5.34
N ASP A 299 1.58 30.17 -5.45
CA ASP A 299 0.91 29.34 -4.45
C ASP A 299 1.90 28.93 -3.34
N ASP A 300 1.93 29.73 -2.25
CA ASP A 300 2.60 29.44 -0.99
C ASP A 300 1.90 28.32 -0.20
N SER A 301 1.39 27.29 -0.87
CA SER A 301 0.76 26.15 -0.21
C SER A 301 1.77 25.49 0.75
N PRO A 302 1.47 25.36 2.04
CA PRO A 302 2.36 24.71 3.00
C PRO A 302 2.69 23.25 2.63
N TYR A 303 1.95 22.64 1.70
CA TYR A 303 2.18 21.28 1.21
C TYR A 303 3.32 21.18 0.17
N LYS A 304 3.75 22.29 -0.44
CA LYS A 304 4.83 22.28 -1.45
C LYS A 304 6.19 21.96 -0.82
N ILE A 305 6.43 22.41 0.42
CA ILE A 305 7.67 22.15 1.16
C ILE A 305 7.83 20.67 1.50
N ASP A 306 6.71 19.96 1.69
CA ASP A 306 6.71 18.56 2.10
C ASP A 306 6.86 17.61 0.90
N ALA A 307 6.60 18.06 -0.33
CA ALA A 307 6.65 17.21 -1.54
C ALA A 307 8.06 16.67 -1.84
N GLU A 308 9.10 17.40 -1.45
CA GLU A 308 10.51 17.00 -1.64
C GLU A 308 11.03 16.08 -0.51
N SER A 309 10.25 15.88 0.56
CA SER A 309 10.69 15.07 1.70
C SER A 309 10.68 13.58 1.38
N LYS A 310 11.89 13.02 1.29
CA LYS A 310 12.11 11.57 1.14
C LYS A 310 11.41 10.76 2.24
N ASP A 311 11.54 11.20 3.48
CA ASP A 311 10.99 10.48 4.63
C ASP A 311 9.45 10.51 4.65
N LEU A 312 8.87 11.63 4.24
CA LEU A 312 7.42 11.77 4.11
C LEU A 312 6.90 10.88 2.98
N PHE A 313 7.57 10.86 1.82
CA PHE A 313 7.23 9.96 0.72
C PHE A 313 7.20 8.51 1.17
N PHE A 314 8.28 8.03 1.81
CA PHE A 314 8.35 6.64 2.28
C PHE A 314 7.29 6.34 3.35
N SER A 315 7.02 7.28 4.24
CA SER A 315 5.95 7.12 5.24
C SER A 315 4.59 6.89 4.56
N TYR A 316 4.29 7.63 3.51
CA TYR A 316 3.04 7.45 2.76
C TYR A 316 3.02 6.17 1.92
N VAL A 317 4.16 5.76 1.33
CA VAL A 317 4.26 4.48 0.60
C VAL A 317 4.01 3.32 1.56
N LEU A 318 4.64 3.30 2.75
CA LEU A 318 4.42 2.27 3.76
C LEU A 318 2.98 2.28 4.29
N PHE A 319 2.42 3.46 4.48
CA PHE A 319 1.01 3.58 4.87
C PHE A 319 0.07 3.03 3.79
N LEU A 320 0.36 3.30 2.51
CA LEU A 320 -0.41 2.73 1.40
C LEU A 320 -0.29 1.20 1.36
N CYS A 321 0.86 0.63 1.69
CA CYS A 321 1.01 -0.82 1.88
C CYS A 321 0.03 -1.34 2.94
N HIS A 322 -0.08 -0.66 4.07
CA HIS A 322 -1.02 -1.01 5.12
C HIS A 322 -2.48 -0.94 4.63
N ILE A 323 -2.87 0.14 3.94
CA ILE A 323 -4.21 0.29 3.36
C ILE A 323 -4.54 -0.84 2.39
N ILE A 324 -3.62 -1.16 1.46
CA ILE A 324 -3.82 -2.24 0.49
C ILE A 324 -4.01 -3.59 1.20
N THR A 325 -3.22 -3.85 2.23
CA THR A 325 -3.34 -5.08 3.03
C THR A 325 -4.69 -5.15 3.75
N CYS A 326 -5.14 -4.07 4.38
CA CYS A 326 -6.46 -4.01 5.01
C CYS A 326 -7.59 -4.22 4.00
N PHE A 327 -7.51 -3.54 2.86
CA PHE A 327 -8.46 -3.66 1.77
C PHE A 327 -8.54 -5.10 1.24
N GLY A 328 -7.37 -5.72 0.98
CA GLY A 328 -7.29 -7.09 0.49
C GLY A 328 -7.89 -8.10 1.47
N LYS A 329 -7.56 -8.00 2.77
CA LYS A 329 -8.14 -8.83 3.83
C LYS A 329 -9.65 -8.68 3.92
N TYR A 330 -10.16 -7.46 3.80
CA TYR A 330 -11.61 -7.22 3.78
C TYR A 330 -12.28 -7.93 2.60
N VAL A 331 -11.70 -7.83 1.39
CA VAL A 331 -12.23 -8.51 0.20
C VAL A 331 -12.19 -10.04 0.34
N GLU A 332 -11.14 -10.61 0.96
CA GLU A 332 -11.08 -12.05 1.26
C GLU A 332 -12.21 -12.50 2.19
N GLN A 333 -12.56 -11.67 3.17
CA GLN A 333 -13.65 -11.95 4.12
C GLN A 333 -15.04 -11.71 3.51
N HIS A 334 -15.13 -10.88 2.46
CA HIS A 334 -16.38 -10.49 1.79
C HIS A 334 -16.30 -10.77 0.28
N PRO A 335 -16.17 -12.04 -0.13
CA PRO A 335 -15.92 -12.41 -1.53
C PRO A 335 -17.15 -12.24 -2.44
N ASN A 336 -18.36 -12.20 -1.88
CA ASN A 336 -19.60 -12.14 -2.65
C ASN A 336 -19.91 -10.71 -3.11
N VAL A 337 -19.71 -10.46 -4.40
CA VAL A 337 -19.90 -9.14 -5.01
C VAL A 337 -21.36 -8.67 -4.93
N GLU A 338 -22.33 -9.55 -5.14
CA GLU A 338 -23.73 -9.18 -5.13
C GLU A 338 -24.24 -8.84 -3.72
N GLU A 339 -23.75 -9.54 -2.70
CA GLU A 339 -24.02 -9.16 -1.31
C GLU A 339 -23.40 -7.80 -0.95
N ASN A 340 -22.16 -7.55 -1.41
CA ASN A 340 -21.51 -6.27 -1.22
C ASN A 340 -22.30 -5.14 -1.87
N LYS A 341 -22.77 -5.32 -3.12
CA LYS A 341 -23.62 -4.36 -3.83
C LYS A 341 -24.94 -4.16 -3.09
N ALA A 342 -25.61 -5.24 -2.67
CA ALA A 342 -26.89 -5.17 -1.99
C ALA A 342 -26.78 -4.38 -0.67
N LYS A 343 -25.75 -4.62 0.12
CA LYS A 343 -25.50 -3.86 1.36
C LYS A 343 -25.29 -2.36 1.11
N ARG A 344 -24.80 -1.97 -0.07
CA ARG A 344 -24.39 -0.60 -0.39
C ARG A 344 -25.34 0.14 -1.35
N SER A 345 -26.17 -0.58 -2.09
CA SER A 345 -27.20 -0.01 -2.96
C SER A 345 -28.54 0.24 -2.24
N SER A 346 -28.74 -0.40 -1.09
CA SER A 346 -30.04 -0.36 -0.43
C SER A 346 -30.14 0.82 0.52
N THR A 347 -30.75 1.91 0.07
CA THR A 347 -31.42 2.78 1.06
C THR A 347 -32.39 3.79 0.44
N ALA A 348 -32.93 3.46 -0.75
CA ALA A 348 -33.99 4.30 -1.30
C ALA A 348 -35.45 3.84 -0.92
N GLU A 349 -35.62 2.65 -0.29
CA GLU A 349 -36.97 2.06 -0.19
C GLU A 349 -37.43 1.57 1.20
N LYS A 350 -36.76 1.88 2.29
CA LYS A 350 -37.29 1.56 3.62
C LYS A 350 -37.46 2.81 4.48
N VAL A 351 -38.41 3.66 4.10
CA VAL A 351 -39.01 4.56 5.08
C VAL A 351 -40.22 3.82 5.69
N SER A 352 -39.94 2.95 6.66
CA SER A 352 -40.93 2.65 7.69
C SER A 352 -40.96 3.86 8.64
N PRO A 353 -42.14 4.32 9.08
CA PRO A 353 -42.20 5.48 9.98
C PRO A 353 -41.50 5.14 11.27
N LYS A 354 -40.33 5.73 11.48
CA LYS A 354 -39.65 5.67 12.78
C LYS A 354 -40.41 6.51 13.77
N GLU A 355 -40.78 5.91 14.89
CA GLU A 355 -41.21 6.63 16.07
C GLU A 355 -40.25 7.79 16.38
N PRO A 356 -40.73 8.93 16.88
CA PRO A 356 -39.93 10.11 17.07
C PRO A 356 -38.88 9.84 18.17
N LYS A 357 -37.62 9.63 17.78
CA LYS A 357 -36.50 9.69 18.71
C LYS A 357 -36.36 11.12 19.20
N ALA A 358 -36.28 11.29 20.51
CA ALA A 358 -36.12 12.56 21.18
C ALA A 358 -35.05 13.41 20.48
N THR A 359 -35.48 14.52 19.93
CA THR A 359 -34.71 15.52 19.21
C THR A 359 -33.61 16.09 20.09
N LYS A 360 -32.34 15.92 19.69
CA LYS A 360 -31.29 16.87 20.11
C LYS A 360 -31.70 18.25 19.60
N PRO A 361 -31.53 19.33 20.36
CA PRO A 361 -32.01 20.63 19.97
C PRO A 361 -31.31 21.05 18.64
N GLN A 362 -32.06 20.94 17.55
CA GLN A 362 -31.72 21.66 16.31
C GLN A 362 -31.92 23.13 16.62
N VAL A 363 -30.90 23.93 16.37
CA VAL A 363 -31.05 25.38 16.33
C VAL A 363 -31.92 25.66 15.08
N GLU A 364 -33.23 25.73 15.25
CA GLU A 364 -34.13 26.21 14.21
C GLU A 364 -33.75 27.67 13.92
N PHE A 365 -33.31 27.91 12.69
CA PHE A 365 -33.24 29.26 12.16
C PHE A 365 -34.65 29.78 12.00
N ILE A 366 -35.11 30.57 12.93
CA ILE A 366 -36.42 31.22 12.87
C ILE A 366 -36.38 32.21 11.71
N LYS A 367 -37.15 32.02 10.70
CA LYS A 367 -37.19 32.81 9.45
C LYS A 367 -37.59 34.29 9.60
N ASN A 368 -37.77 34.79 10.83
CA ASN A 368 -38.19 36.16 11.16
C ASN A 368 -37.35 36.81 12.27
N ASP A 369 -36.07 36.38 12.43
CA ASP A 369 -35.20 37.04 13.41
C ASP A 369 -34.85 38.48 12.92
N THR A 370 -35.07 39.42 13.77
CA THR A 370 -34.54 40.81 13.66
C THR A 370 -33.20 40.86 14.37
N ALA A 371 -32.32 41.79 13.99
CA ALA A 371 -31.02 42.00 14.68
C ALA A 371 -31.17 42.09 16.22
N SER A 372 -32.23 42.66 16.71
CA SER A 372 -32.56 42.78 18.13
C SER A 372 -32.81 41.46 18.86
N SER A 373 -33.22 40.41 18.12
CA SER A 373 -33.50 39.11 18.75
C SER A 373 -32.27 38.36 19.27
N PHE A 374 -31.07 38.76 18.87
CA PHE A 374 -29.80 38.17 19.31
C PHE A 374 -29.19 38.91 20.52
N ILE A 375 -29.54 40.15 20.74
CA ILE A 375 -28.98 41.01 21.82
C ILE A 375 -29.33 40.42 23.19
N GLY A 376 -28.33 40.36 24.08
CA GLY A 376 -28.44 39.81 25.42
C GLY A 376 -28.34 38.28 25.53
N LYS A 377 -28.39 37.53 24.40
CA LYS A 377 -28.24 36.07 24.41
C LYS A 377 -26.78 35.63 24.43
N VAL A 378 -26.53 34.48 25.07
CA VAL A 378 -25.21 33.89 25.20
C VAL A 378 -25.06 32.72 24.24
N PHE A 379 -24.03 32.77 23.40
CA PHE A 379 -23.71 31.70 22.44
C PHE A 379 -22.22 31.32 22.49
N PRO A 380 -21.86 30.09 22.17
CA PRO A 380 -20.49 29.73 21.88
C PRO A 380 -20.05 30.30 20.52
N VAL A 381 -18.77 30.65 20.43
CA VAL A 381 -18.11 30.96 19.17
C VAL A 381 -17.85 29.60 18.45
N ILE A 382 -18.35 29.44 17.26
CA ILE A 382 -18.16 28.20 16.46
C ILE A 382 -17.59 28.54 15.08
N ASN A 383 -16.79 27.68 14.53
CA ASN A 383 -16.37 27.76 13.12
C ASN A 383 -17.41 27.12 12.22
N MET A 384 -18.05 27.92 11.40
CA MET A 384 -18.88 27.42 10.28
C MET A 384 -18.21 27.78 8.96
N SER A 385 -17.70 26.77 8.27
CA SER A 385 -16.94 26.93 7.01
C SER A 385 -15.68 27.79 7.14
N ALA A 386 -15.60 28.92 6.46
CA ALA A 386 -14.40 29.77 6.39
C ALA A 386 -14.31 30.84 7.49
N PHE A 387 -15.36 31.05 8.33
CA PHE A 387 -15.40 32.15 9.29
C PHE A 387 -15.96 31.72 10.65
N PRO A 388 -15.44 32.25 11.75
CA PRO A 388 -16.06 32.12 13.07
C PRO A 388 -17.42 32.81 13.11
N THR A 389 -18.39 32.18 13.77
CA THR A 389 -19.76 32.72 13.96
C THR A 389 -20.20 32.60 15.40
N VAL A 390 -21.15 33.46 15.79
CA VAL A 390 -21.82 33.47 17.09
C VAL A 390 -23.33 33.48 16.89
N GLY A 391 -24.01 32.44 17.37
CA GLY A 391 -25.46 32.32 17.19
C GLY A 391 -25.91 32.33 15.73
N GLY A 392 -25.07 31.89 14.79
CA GLY A 392 -25.33 31.94 13.36
C GLY A 392 -25.05 33.28 12.67
N CYS A 393 -24.66 34.32 13.44
CA CYS A 393 -24.25 35.59 12.90
C CYS A 393 -22.76 35.63 12.62
N LYS A 394 -22.33 36.34 11.58
CA LYS A 394 -20.92 36.60 11.29
C LYS A 394 -20.33 37.53 12.36
N ILE A 395 -19.05 37.34 12.68
CA ILE A 395 -18.33 38.19 13.64
C ILE A 395 -17.63 39.29 12.85
N ALA A 396 -17.69 40.52 13.37
CA ALA A 396 -16.96 41.67 12.81
C ALA A 396 -15.46 41.42 12.87
N LYS A 397 -14.71 41.90 11.85
CA LYS A 397 -13.28 41.60 11.68
C LYS A 397 -12.37 42.12 12.82
N ASP A 398 -12.82 43.12 13.54
CA ASP A 398 -12.14 43.76 14.66
C ASP A 398 -12.33 43.02 15.99
N LEU A 399 -13.22 42.03 16.05
CA LEU A 399 -13.46 41.23 17.23
C LEU A 399 -12.57 39.97 17.22
N SER A 400 -11.57 39.90 18.07
CA SER A 400 -10.69 38.74 18.29
C SER A 400 -11.32 37.77 19.29
N LEU A 401 -12.09 36.78 18.79
CA LEU A 401 -12.74 35.76 19.63
C LEU A 401 -12.14 34.39 19.37
N LYS A 402 -12.01 33.58 20.45
CA LYS A 402 -11.51 32.19 20.34
C LYS A 402 -12.69 31.21 20.12
N VAL A 403 -12.49 30.21 19.31
CA VAL A 403 -13.47 29.13 19.10
C VAL A 403 -13.77 28.45 20.45
N LEU A 404 -15.03 28.11 20.69
CA LEU A 404 -15.61 27.61 21.93
C LEU A 404 -15.72 28.63 23.09
N GLN A 405 -15.25 29.83 22.91
CA GLN A 405 -15.48 30.92 23.89
C GLN A 405 -16.97 31.24 23.94
N ARG A 406 -17.55 31.32 25.13
CA ARG A 406 -18.93 31.75 25.31
C ARG A 406 -19.01 33.27 25.38
N VAL A 407 -19.89 33.86 24.60
CA VAL A 407 -20.03 35.32 24.54
C VAL A 407 -21.50 35.69 24.57
N ARG A 408 -21.81 36.79 25.29
CA ARG A 408 -23.11 37.45 25.21
C ARG A 408 -23.04 38.50 24.09
N ILE A 409 -24.01 38.46 23.18
CA ILE A 409 -24.09 39.44 22.11
C ILE A 409 -24.66 40.72 22.64
N ASP A 410 -23.91 41.83 22.51
CA ASP A 410 -24.32 43.15 22.98
C ASP A 410 -24.81 44.04 21.82
N GLU A 411 -24.30 43.83 20.61
CA GLU A 411 -24.71 44.58 19.42
C GLU A 411 -24.64 43.74 18.14
N VAL A 412 -25.64 43.92 17.29
CA VAL A 412 -25.77 43.23 15.97
C VAL A 412 -26.25 44.24 14.95
N ILE A 413 -25.64 44.21 13.77
CA ILE A 413 -26.06 45.01 12.61
C ILE A 413 -26.48 44.11 11.46
N GLU A 414 -27.25 44.63 10.50
CA GLU A 414 -27.57 43.93 9.26
C GLU A 414 -26.33 43.82 8.37
N ASN A 415 -26.13 42.65 7.78
CA ASN A 415 -25.06 42.43 6.83
C ASN A 415 -25.49 42.85 5.42
N THR A 416 -24.89 43.90 4.89
CA THR A 416 -25.14 44.40 3.53
C THR A 416 -24.12 43.89 2.51
N GLY A 417 -23.19 42.99 2.92
CA GLY A 417 -22.12 42.44 2.09
C GLY A 417 -22.59 41.35 1.12
N LYS A 418 -21.67 40.85 0.31
CA LYS A 418 -21.93 39.83 -0.70
C LYS A 418 -22.45 38.47 -0.12
N ASP A 419 -22.17 38.23 1.14
CA ASP A 419 -22.54 37.06 1.92
C ASP A 419 -23.77 37.24 2.80
N ALA A 420 -24.48 38.38 2.67
CA ALA A 420 -25.71 38.68 3.41
C ALA A 420 -26.82 37.64 3.33
N LYS A 421 -26.90 36.91 2.18
CA LYS A 421 -27.84 35.79 2.02
C LYS A 421 -27.54 34.58 2.92
N GLN A 422 -26.28 34.38 3.26
CA GLN A 422 -25.83 33.28 4.11
C GLN A 422 -25.73 33.71 5.58
N TYR A 423 -25.29 34.96 5.82
CA TYR A 423 -25.13 35.54 7.14
C TYR A 423 -25.84 36.92 7.16
N PRO A 424 -27.14 36.95 7.46
CA PRO A 424 -27.92 38.20 7.37
C PRO A 424 -27.50 39.22 8.42
N PHE A 425 -26.79 38.80 9.46
CA PHE A 425 -26.40 39.67 10.58
C PHE A 425 -24.90 39.56 10.90
N ILE A 426 -24.33 40.65 11.39
CA ILE A 426 -22.94 40.74 11.86
C ILE A 426 -22.96 41.19 13.33
N VAL A 427 -22.30 40.42 14.20
CA VAL A 427 -22.08 40.78 15.60
C VAL A 427 -20.91 41.76 15.67
N THR A 428 -21.16 42.94 16.18
CA THR A 428 -20.17 44.06 16.29
C THR A 428 -19.67 44.27 17.70
N LYS A 429 -20.39 43.78 18.73
CA LYS A 429 -19.99 43.90 20.12
C LYS A 429 -20.44 42.70 20.93
N VAL A 430 -19.55 42.19 21.78
CA VAL A 430 -19.83 41.09 22.69
C VAL A 430 -19.21 41.32 24.07
N THR A 431 -19.80 40.69 25.09
CA THR A 431 -19.19 40.51 26.41
C THR A 431 -18.80 39.02 26.57
N ILE A 432 -17.53 38.77 26.89
CA ILE A 432 -17.06 37.40 27.16
C ILE A 432 -17.68 36.95 28.48
N GLN A 433 -18.19 35.72 28.47
CA GLN A 433 -18.72 35.06 29.67
C GLN A 433 -17.67 34.07 30.16
N GLU A 434 -17.25 34.16 31.42
CA GLU A 434 -16.34 33.21 32.08
C GLU A 434 -16.96 31.84 32.29
#